data_be14aab6dc693adc19d7010ea5252467
#
_entry.id   be14aab6dc693adc19d7010ea5252467
#
_cell.length_a   1.000
_cell.length_b   1.000
_cell.length_c   1.000
_cell.angle_alpha   90.00
_cell.angle_beta   90.00
_cell.angle_gamma   90.00
#
_symmetry.space_group_name_H-M   'P 1'
#
loop_
_entity.id
_entity.type
_entity.pdbx_description
1 polymer ?
#
loop_
_entity_poly.entity_id
_entity_poly.type
_entity_poly.pdbx_seq_one_letter_code
_entity_poly.pdbx_strand_id
1 'polypeptide(L)'
;MSLSAKLGYVFIAPALVLVAVFFLTPVLLTGIFSFTNMSTATGITGGAYQITPSLLRDLSDQGFEKATLDSIGSESYQIAKATLQIAREAGSEPSLLAELEEEHLGQNFTSRREFERFLKKLQNRPRSTRELKSTSPHFRKSLINERFETEKDLKAALTELQTKLTPDQINKLSQAAYTGWVWTTDNFYKMTILPETKQILFNTIIYVTFTLLLFNVGFALFLAIATFYLPKGQAGIFRALWLLPRISPSVLYVVLWKWLTWDTGFLNAILNPLGVAQRNWMLDTTLNAWVFVVLINGFIGASMGMILFSSAITAIPKPLLYASEVDGANRWQQIRFIILPQLKWPILFVTVYQCLSLLTSFEQILLSTDGGPGSTTEVWALAAYHNALDNYWGNLQYGYGAALALVLVVIGVIMSFIFLRFFRFQELVRQPRIEQ
;
A
#
# COMPACT_ATOMS: atom_id res chain seq x y z
N MET A 1 -24.52 36.67 12.91
CA MET A 1 -23.34 36.08 13.59
C MET A 1 -22.67 37.18 14.44
N SER A 2 -22.49 36.91 15.74
CA SER A 2 -21.83 37.83 16.66
C SER A 2 -20.34 38.01 16.27
N LEU A 3 -19.75 39.17 16.60
CA LEU A 3 -18.36 39.49 16.30
C LEU A 3 -17.39 38.40 16.84
N SER A 4 -17.71 37.81 17.99
CA SER A 4 -16.99 36.72 18.64
C SER A 4 -16.99 35.41 17.81
N ALA A 5 -18.09 35.09 17.12
CA ALA A 5 -18.14 33.92 16.25
C ALA A 5 -17.29 34.07 15.00
N LYS A 6 -17.28 35.27 14.39
CA LYS A 6 -16.40 35.57 13.23
C LYS A 6 -14.93 35.46 13.60
N LEU A 7 -14.53 35.98 14.76
CA LEU A 7 -13.16 35.87 15.26
C LEU A 7 -12.76 34.41 15.47
N GLY A 8 -13.64 33.58 16.04
CA GLY A 8 -13.41 32.16 16.20
C GLY A 8 -13.13 31.43 14.90
N TYR A 9 -13.90 31.69 13.83
CA TYR A 9 -13.65 31.10 12.50
C TYR A 9 -12.31 31.55 11.90
N VAL A 10 -11.91 32.82 12.08
CA VAL A 10 -10.61 33.31 11.59
C VAL A 10 -9.44 32.59 12.27
N PHE A 11 -9.53 32.34 13.59
CA PHE A 11 -8.48 31.61 14.31
C PHE A 11 -8.42 30.14 13.97
N ILE A 12 -9.56 29.50 13.64
CA ILE A 12 -9.60 28.08 13.26
C ILE A 12 -9.26 27.88 11.79
N ALA A 13 -9.44 28.89 10.92
CA ALA A 13 -9.24 28.77 9.47
C ALA A 13 -7.87 28.20 9.06
N PRO A 14 -6.72 28.65 9.62
CA PRO A 14 -5.43 28.07 9.24
C PRO A 14 -5.34 26.56 9.53
N ALA A 15 -5.85 26.12 10.69
CA ALA A 15 -5.86 24.71 11.05
C ALA A 15 -6.79 23.89 10.13
N LEU A 16 -7.96 24.43 9.76
CA LEU A 16 -8.87 23.80 8.82
C LEU A 16 -8.27 23.67 7.43
N VAL A 17 -7.54 24.70 6.95
CA VAL A 17 -6.84 24.64 5.67
C VAL A 17 -5.77 23.55 5.68
N LEU A 18 -4.98 23.45 6.74
CA LEU A 18 -3.96 22.40 6.87
C LEU A 18 -4.61 21.01 6.88
N VAL A 19 -5.69 20.82 7.62
CA VAL A 19 -6.45 19.56 7.63
C VAL A 19 -7.02 19.26 6.25
N ALA A 20 -7.60 20.23 5.57
CA ALA A 20 -8.15 20.04 4.23
C ALA A 20 -7.08 19.64 3.22
N VAL A 21 -5.94 20.32 3.20
CA VAL A 21 -4.88 20.12 2.22
C VAL A 21 -4.07 18.84 2.52
N PHE A 22 -3.64 18.64 3.76
CA PHE A 22 -2.70 17.57 4.10
C PHE A 22 -3.36 16.27 4.59
N PHE A 23 -4.63 16.31 4.95
CA PHE A 23 -5.36 15.14 5.41
C PHE A 23 -6.52 14.76 4.48
N LEU A 24 -7.46 15.68 4.23
CA LEU A 24 -8.64 15.35 3.42
C LEU A 24 -8.30 15.12 1.94
N THR A 25 -7.39 15.91 1.37
CA THR A 25 -7.01 15.73 -0.05
C THR A 25 -6.36 14.37 -0.32
N PRO A 26 -5.36 13.87 0.44
CA PRO A 26 -4.85 12.51 0.26
C PRO A 26 -5.92 11.43 0.43
N VAL A 27 -6.85 11.56 1.37
CA VAL A 27 -7.96 10.61 1.56
C VAL A 27 -8.89 10.60 0.35
N LEU A 28 -9.23 11.77 -0.19
CA LEU A 28 -10.06 11.89 -1.40
C LEU A 28 -9.33 11.31 -2.62
N LEU A 29 -8.04 11.57 -2.79
CA LEU A 29 -7.23 10.99 -3.86
C LEU A 29 -7.16 9.46 -3.74
N THR A 30 -7.01 8.92 -2.54
CA THR A 30 -7.09 7.47 -2.31
C THR A 30 -8.46 6.91 -2.73
N GLY A 31 -9.54 7.63 -2.40
CA GLY A 31 -10.88 7.30 -2.87
C GLY A 31 -10.97 7.29 -4.41
N ILE A 32 -10.42 8.30 -5.09
CA ILE A 32 -10.38 8.36 -6.55
C ILE A 32 -9.57 7.20 -7.13
N PHE A 33 -8.36 6.98 -6.63
CA PHE A 33 -7.47 5.91 -7.12
C PHE A 33 -8.08 4.51 -6.95
N SER A 34 -8.88 4.31 -5.92
CA SER A 34 -9.54 3.02 -5.66
C SER A 34 -10.49 2.57 -6.78
N PHE A 35 -11.01 3.52 -7.57
CA PHE A 35 -11.85 3.27 -8.74
C PHE A 35 -11.08 3.31 -10.06
N THR A 36 -9.77 3.09 -10.04
CA THR A 36 -8.92 3.06 -11.23
C THR A 36 -8.06 1.79 -11.25
N ASN A 37 -7.59 1.41 -12.45
CA ASN A 37 -6.59 0.35 -12.60
C ASN A 37 -5.15 0.87 -12.57
N MET A 38 -4.92 2.02 -11.93
CA MET A 38 -3.58 2.61 -11.81
C MET A 38 -2.57 1.63 -11.23
N SER A 39 -1.45 1.52 -11.93
CA SER A 39 -0.35 0.62 -11.60
C SER A 39 0.96 1.18 -12.15
N THR A 40 2.09 0.53 -11.85
CA THR A 40 3.38 0.85 -12.50
C THR A 40 3.31 0.72 -14.02
N ALA A 41 2.49 -0.22 -14.52
CA ALA A 41 2.35 -0.46 -15.96
C ALA A 41 1.53 0.62 -16.65
N THR A 42 0.44 1.09 -16.02
CA THR A 42 -0.44 2.12 -16.59
C THR A 42 0.02 3.55 -16.33
N GLY A 43 0.91 3.75 -15.34
CA GLY A 43 1.30 5.07 -14.87
C GLY A 43 0.19 5.79 -14.09
N ILE A 44 0.49 7.01 -13.65
CA ILE A 44 -0.42 7.88 -12.89
C ILE A 44 -0.87 9.07 -13.73
N THR A 45 -0.01 9.56 -14.63
CA THR A 45 -0.18 10.83 -15.36
C THR A 45 -0.93 10.71 -16.69
N GLY A 46 -1.49 9.58 -16.99
CA GLY A 46 -2.14 9.28 -18.27
C GLY A 46 -1.33 8.28 -19.09
N GLY A 47 -1.94 7.80 -20.19
CA GLY A 47 -1.36 6.78 -21.04
C GLY A 47 -1.09 7.30 -22.44
N ALA A 48 -0.30 6.54 -23.16
CA ALA A 48 -0.14 6.61 -24.60
C ALA A 48 -0.84 5.41 -25.24
N TYR A 49 -0.84 5.36 -26.54
CA TYR A 49 -1.37 4.23 -27.30
C TYR A 49 -0.19 3.42 -27.84
N GLN A 50 -0.18 2.12 -27.56
CA GLN A 50 0.91 1.25 -27.99
C GLN A 50 0.39 -0.13 -28.36
N ILE A 51 0.76 -0.61 -29.53
CA ILE A 51 0.43 -1.97 -29.98
C ILE A 51 1.55 -2.89 -29.59
N THR A 52 1.28 -3.86 -28.71
CA THR A 52 2.25 -4.87 -28.28
C THR A 52 1.95 -6.23 -28.95
N PRO A 53 2.96 -7.13 -29.07
CA PRO A 53 2.72 -8.48 -29.58
C PRO A 53 1.73 -9.30 -28.72
N SER A 54 1.63 -9.01 -27.43
CA SER A 54 0.62 -9.61 -26.54
C SER A 54 -0.77 -9.14 -26.89
N LEU A 55 -0.95 -7.83 -27.09
CA LEU A 55 -2.24 -7.28 -27.50
C LEU A 55 -2.76 -7.89 -28.80
N LEU A 56 -1.90 -8.08 -29.79
CA LEU A 56 -2.31 -8.71 -31.07
C LEU A 56 -2.78 -10.16 -30.86
N ARG A 57 -2.18 -10.90 -29.94
CA ARG A 57 -2.63 -12.25 -29.57
C ARG A 57 -4.00 -12.22 -28.89
N ASP A 58 -4.18 -11.33 -27.92
CA ASP A 58 -5.44 -11.19 -27.20
C ASP A 58 -6.59 -10.78 -28.15
N LEU A 59 -6.31 -9.93 -29.14
CA LEU A 59 -7.29 -9.55 -30.17
C LEU A 59 -7.62 -10.71 -31.14
N SER A 60 -6.64 -11.58 -31.42
CA SER A 60 -6.91 -12.82 -32.18
C SER A 60 -7.92 -13.71 -31.49
N ASP A 61 -7.80 -13.88 -30.17
CA ASP A 61 -8.73 -14.65 -29.35
C ASP A 61 -10.13 -14.00 -29.27
N GLN A 62 -10.21 -12.69 -29.46
CA GLN A 62 -11.46 -11.92 -29.53
C GLN A 62 -12.11 -11.90 -30.92
N GLY A 63 -11.61 -12.67 -31.89
CA GLY A 63 -12.21 -12.86 -33.20
C GLY A 63 -11.77 -11.85 -34.28
N PHE A 64 -10.66 -11.17 -34.10
CA PHE A 64 -10.05 -10.39 -35.18
C PHE A 64 -9.41 -11.31 -36.22
N GLU A 65 -9.54 -10.95 -37.48
CA GLU A 65 -8.99 -11.72 -38.60
C GLU A 65 -7.46 -11.75 -38.52
N LYS A 66 -6.88 -12.95 -38.50
CA LYS A 66 -5.45 -13.17 -38.35
C LYS A 66 -4.62 -12.46 -39.41
N ALA A 67 -5.08 -12.43 -40.66
CA ALA A 67 -4.40 -11.71 -41.77
C ALA A 67 -4.28 -10.22 -41.50
N THR A 68 -5.28 -9.61 -40.87
CA THR A 68 -5.28 -8.20 -40.51
C THR A 68 -4.35 -7.93 -39.35
N LEU A 69 -4.33 -8.79 -38.34
CA LEU A 69 -3.39 -8.69 -37.20
C LEU A 69 -1.94 -8.91 -37.63
N ASP A 70 -1.70 -9.84 -38.57
CA ASP A 70 -0.37 -10.07 -39.14
C ASP A 70 0.10 -8.85 -39.96
N SER A 71 -0.80 -8.13 -40.63
CA SER A 71 -0.45 -6.88 -41.34
C SER A 71 -0.08 -5.76 -40.37
N ILE A 72 -0.77 -5.62 -39.25
CA ILE A 72 -0.42 -4.65 -38.19
C ILE A 72 0.89 -5.04 -37.51
N GLY A 73 1.11 -6.35 -37.34
CA GLY A 73 2.32 -6.92 -36.74
C GLY A 73 3.54 -6.97 -37.65
N SER A 74 3.35 -6.68 -38.96
CA SER A 74 4.43 -6.75 -39.95
C SER A 74 5.43 -5.61 -39.77
N GLU A 75 6.71 -5.95 -39.97
CA GLU A 75 7.78 -4.96 -40.02
C GLU A 75 8.06 -4.62 -41.49
N SER A 76 7.99 -3.37 -41.83
CA SER A 76 8.47 -2.83 -43.11
C SER A 76 9.67 -1.92 -42.92
N TYR A 77 10.45 -1.73 -43.96
CA TYR A 77 11.60 -0.83 -43.96
C TYR A 77 11.37 0.20 -45.06
N GLN A 78 11.43 1.47 -44.71
CA GLN A 78 11.12 2.56 -45.64
C GLN A 78 12.23 3.61 -45.61
N ILE A 79 12.59 4.08 -46.80
CA ILE A 79 13.49 5.22 -46.97
C ILE A 79 12.63 6.47 -47.07
N ALA A 80 12.40 7.14 -45.94
CA ALA A 80 11.62 8.36 -45.83
C ALA A 80 12.46 9.48 -45.18
N LYS A 81 12.06 10.73 -45.34
CA LYS A 81 12.78 11.86 -44.73
C LYS A 81 12.90 11.71 -43.22
N ALA A 82 11.85 11.20 -42.57
CA ALA A 82 11.83 10.95 -41.12
C ALA A 82 12.86 9.86 -40.72
N THR A 83 12.91 8.73 -41.44
CA THR A 83 13.85 7.64 -41.14
C THR A 83 15.30 8.03 -41.45
N LEU A 84 15.53 8.84 -42.46
CA LEU A 84 16.83 9.41 -42.76
C LEU A 84 17.31 10.36 -41.65
N GLN A 85 16.40 11.16 -41.10
CA GLN A 85 16.75 12.04 -40.00
C GLN A 85 17.11 11.24 -38.72
N ILE A 86 16.35 10.21 -38.38
CA ILE A 86 16.67 9.28 -37.27
C ILE A 86 18.05 8.64 -37.48
N ALA A 87 18.33 8.16 -38.72
CA ALA A 87 19.61 7.55 -39.03
C ALA A 87 20.78 8.56 -38.95
N ARG A 88 20.52 9.83 -39.29
CA ARG A 88 21.51 10.93 -39.20
C ARG A 88 21.83 11.27 -37.74
N GLU A 89 20.81 11.39 -36.91
CA GLU A 89 20.93 11.63 -35.44
C GLU A 89 21.65 10.48 -34.74
N ALA A 90 21.43 9.25 -35.21
CA ALA A 90 22.10 8.05 -34.72
C ALA A 90 23.54 7.86 -35.19
N GLY A 91 24.06 8.79 -36.00
CA GLY A 91 25.46 8.78 -36.45
C GLY A 91 25.76 7.83 -37.61
N SER A 92 24.74 7.50 -38.45
CA SER A 92 24.98 6.75 -39.70
C SER A 92 25.81 7.54 -40.69
N GLU A 93 26.55 6.83 -41.58
CA GLU A 93 27.50 7.45 -42.52
C GLU A 93 26.81 8.50 -43.42
N PRO A 94 27.28 9.77 -43.47
CA PRO A 94 26.62 10.83 -44.22
C PRO A 94 26.55 10.56 -45.73
N SER A 95 27.56 9.93 -46.33
CA SER A 95 27.59 9.57 -47.74
C SER A 95 26.53 8.56 -48.13
N LEU A 96 26.27 7.56 -47.27
CA LEU A 96 25.19 6.60 -47.44
C LEU A 96 23.82 7.28 -47.35
N LEU A 97 23.62 8.17 -46.37
CA LEU A 97 22.36 8.88 -46.20
C LEU A 97 22.04 9.83 -47.35
N ALA A 98 23.07 10.49 -47.95
CA ALA A 98 22.90 11.33 -49.11
C ALA A 98 22.46 10.51 -50.33
N GLU A 99 23.08 9.37 -50.61
CA GLU A 99 22.69 8.46 -51.70
C GLU A 99 21.25 7.95 -51.51
N LEU A 100 20.87 7.60 -50.29
CA LEU A 100 19.49 7.15 -49.97
C LEU A 100 18.44 8.27 -50.12
N GLU A 101 18.81 9.51 -49.82
CA GLU A 101 17.94 10.68 -49.93
C GLU A 101 17.74 11.12 -51.39
N GLU A 102 18.82 11.10 -52.21
CA GLU A 102 18.80 11.57 -53.60
C GLU A 102 18.21 10.54 -54.57
N GLU A 103 18.53 9.25 -54.40
CA GLU A 103 18.22 8.24 -55.43
C GLU A 103 17.13 7.26 -55.02
N HIS A 104 16.86 7.09 -53.71
CA HIS A 104 16.05 5.98 -53.20
C HIS A 104 14.93 6.40 -52.28
N LEU A 105 14.61 7.71 -52.19
CA LEU A 105 13.55 8.22 -51.35
C LEU A 105 12.17 7.61 -51.72
N GLY A 106 11.42 7.11 -50.71
CA GLY A 106 10.11 6.52 -50.92
C GLY A 106 10.10 5.01 -51.16
N GLN A 107 11.27 4.36 -51.27
CA GLN A 107 11.31 2.91 -51.43
C GLN A 107 10.92 2.18 -50.15
N ASN A 108 10.14 1.11 -50.32
CA ASN A 108 9.64 0.25 -49.23
C ASN A 108 10.13 -1.18 -49.39
N PHE A 109 10.48 -1.81 -48.28
CA PHE A 109 10.97 -3.21 -48.24
C PHE A 109 10.15 -3.97 -47.23
N THR A 110 9.80 -5.21 -47.56
CA THR A 110 8.92 -6.06 -46.73
C THR A 110 9.65 -6.77 -45.61
N SER A 111 10.98 -6.79 -45.62
CA SER A 111 11.78 -7.43 -44.61
C SER A 111 13.13 -6.79 -44.39
N ARG A 112 13.69 -6.92 -43.17
CA ARG A 112 15.02 -6.50 -42.82
C ARG A 112 16.10 -7.09 -43.78
N ARG A 113 15.94 -8.38 -44.14
CA ARG A 113 16.88 -9.07 -45.02
C ARG A 113 16.87 -8.48 -46.42
N GLU A 114 15.73 -8.09 -46.91
CA GLU A 114 15.59 -7.44 -48.21
C GLU A 114 16.26 -6.06 -48.20
N PHE A 115 15.95 -5.26 -47.19
CA PHE A 115 16.57 -3.95 -47.00
C PHE A 115 18.08 -4.03 -46.79
N GLU A 116 18.60 -4.96 -45.99
CA GLU A 116 20.03 -5.16 -45.81
C GLU A 116 20.73 -5.63 -47.08
N ARG A 117 20.07 -6.43 -47.94
CA ARG A 117 20.58 -6.80 -49.26
C ARG A 117 20.63 -5.61 -50.22
N PHE A 118 19.64 -4.73 -50.13
CA PHE A 118 19.60 -3.50 -50.88
C PHE A 118 20.76 -2.57 -50.45
N LEU A 119 20.93 -2.30 -49.17
CA LEU A 119 22.01 -1.47 -48.64
C LEU A 119 23.42 -1.97 -49.08
N LYS A 120 23.60 -3.28 -49.20
CA LYS A 120 24.88 -3.86 -49.66
C LYS A 120 25.17 -3.60 -51.16
N LYS A 121 24.18 -3.23 -51.97
CA LYS A 121 24.33 -2.97 -53.41
C LYS A 121 24.61 -1.51 -53.74
N LEU A 122 24.48 -0.60 -52.77
CA LEU A 122 24.72 0.82 -52.93
C LEU A 122 26.20 1.13 -53.16
N GLN A 123 26.49 2.29 -53.79
CA GLN A 123 27.86 2.76 -53.98
C GLN A 123 28.53 3.06 -52.64
N ASN A 124 27.80 3.75 -51.73
CA ASN A 124 28.26 4.08 -50.40
C ASN A 124 27.79 3.04 -49.36
N ARG A 125 27.89 1.75 -49.70
CA ARG A 125 27.46 0.64 -48.84
C ARG A 125 28.13 0.64 -47.47
N PRO A 126 27.45 0.16 -46.41
CA PRO A 126 28.09 -0.03 -45.10
C PRO A 126 29.34 -0.91 -45.18
N ARG A 127 30.43 -0.46 -44.58
CA ARG A 127 31.77 -1.09 -44.69
C ARG A 127 31.88 -2.40 -43.90
N SER A 128 31.03 -2.58 -42.90
CA SER A 128 31.05 -3.78 -42.05
C SER A 128 29.65 -4.33 -41.78
N THR A 129 29.58 -5.62 -41.44
CA THR A 129 28.33 -6.25 -41.00
C THR A 129 27.79 -5.61 -39.71
N ARG A 130 28.67 -5.06 -38.88
CA ARG A 130 28.28 -4.36 -37.64
C ARG A 130 27.59 -3.05 -37.99
N GLU A 131 28.13 -2.27 -38.88
CA GLU A 131 27.55 -1.02 -39.36
C GLU A 131 26.21 -1.24 -40.06
N LEU A 132 26.12 -2.27 -40.92
CA LEU A 132 24.87 -2.66 -41.56
C LEU A 132 23.76 -2.99 -40.55
N LYS A 133 24.12 -3.74 -39.50
CA LYS A 133 23.19 -4.12 -38.43
C LYS A 133 22.83 -2.96 -37.49
N SER A 134 23.68 -1.95 -37.35
CA SER A 134 23.39 -0.74 -36.56
C SER A 134 22.56 0.26 -37.37
N THR A 135 22.75 0.37 -38.69
CA THR A 135 22.03 1.33 -39.53
C THR A 135 20.63 0.85 -39.93
N SER A 136 20.49 -0.45 -40.26
CA SER A 136 19.18 -0.97 -40.75
C SER A 136 17.99 -0.75 -39.82
N PRO A 137 18.10 -0.79 -38.48
CA PRO A 137 16.95 -0.54 -37.58
C PRO A 137 16.37 0.87 -37.67
N HIS A 138 17.14 1.87 -38.07
CA HIS A 138 16.69 3.26 -38.17
C HIS A 138 15.69 3.49 -39.31
N PHE A 139 15.61 2.57 -40.27
CA PHE A 139 14.70 2.60 -41.40
C PHE A 139 13.47 1.71 -41.18
N ARG A 140 13.34 1.08 -40.00
CA ARG A 140 12.20 0.23 -39.66
C ARG A 140 10.96 1.07 -39.45
N LYS A 141 9.89 0.68 -40.11
CA LYS A 141 8.51 1.16 -39.86
C LYS A 141 7.71 -0.01 -39.31
N SER A 142 7.29 0.07 -38.07
CA SER A 142 6.49 -0.95 -37.41
C SER A 142 5.62 -0.28 -36.37
N LEU A 143 4.36 -0.64 -36.33
CA LEU A 143 3.44 -0.15 -35.28
C LEU A 143 3.66 -0.89 -33.96
N ILE A 144 4.41 -2.01 -33.97
CA ILE A 144 4.68 -2.78 -32.76
C ILE A 144 5.64 -2.01 -31.87
N ASN A 145 5.24 -1.79 -30.63
CA ASN A 145 5.97 -1.05 -29.61
C ASN A 145 6.22 0.43 -29.92
N GLU A 146 5.61 0.96 -31.00
CA GLU A 146 5.57 2.39 -31.27
C GLU A 146 4.61 3.08 -30.32
N ARG A 147 5.02 4.23 -29.76
CA ARG A 147 4.25 5.00 -28.81
C ARG A 147 3.58 6.19 -29.49
N PHE A 148 2.25 6.20 -29.46
CA PHE A 148 1.43 7.31 -29.97
C PHE A 148 0.88 8.10 -28.80
N GLU A 149 1.06 9.42 -28.80
CA GLU A 149 0.60 10.28 -27.71
C GLU A 149 -0.93 10.46 -27.71
N THR A 150 -1.54 10.42 -28.91
CA THR A 150 -2.99 10.58 -29.04
C THR A 150 -3.63 9.41 -29.77
N GLU A 151 -4.92 9.17 -29.49
CA GLU A 151 -5.73 8.19 -30.23
C GLU A 151 -5.79 8.51 -31.74
N LYS A 152 -5.79 9.81 -32.07
CA LYS A 152 -5.82 10.29 -33.44
C LYS A 152 -4.58 9.87 -34.21
N ASP A 153 -3.41 9.93 -33.59
CA ASP A 153 -2.13 9.55 -34.22
C ASP A 153 -2.10 8.04 -34.48
N LEU A 154 -2.57 7.23 -33.51
CA LEU A 154 -2.69 5.79 -33.72
C LEU A 154 -3.66 5.46 -34.86
N LYS A 155 -4.84 6.09 -34.90
CA LYS A 155 -5.82 5.88 -35.98
C LYS A 155 -5.28 6.31 -37.35
N ALA A 156 -4.52 7.40 -37.41
CA ALA A 156 -3.86 7.84 -38.64
C ALA A 156 -2.84 6.81 -39.12
N ALA A 157 -1.97 6.31 -38.23
CA ALA A 157 -0.99 5.28 -38.53
C ALA A 157 -1.62 3.95 -38.99
N LEU A 158 -2.75 3.54 -38.39
CA LEU A 158 -3.52 2.37 -38.83
C LEU A 158 -4.13 2.56 -40.23
N THR A 159 -4.58 3.76 -40.53
CA THR A 159 -5.17 4.09 -41.84
C THR A 159 -4.10 4.10 -42.93
N GLU A 160 -2.89 4.59 -42.65
CA GLU A 160 -1.76 4.57 -43.59
C GLU A 160 -1.33 3.15 -44.00
N LEU A 161 -1.53 2.16 -43.12
CA LEU A 161 -1.23 0.75 -43.43
C LEU A 161 -2.27 0.09 -44.37
N GLN A 162 -3.31 0.84 -44.81
CA GLN A 162 -4.41 0.32 -45.64
C GLN A 162 -5.01 -0.98 -45.06
N THR A 163 -5.06 -1.10 -43.76
CA THR A 163 -5.66 -2.26 -43.10
C THR A 163 -7.14 -2.30 -43.34
N LYS A 164 -7.71 -3.50 -43.67
CA LYS A 164 -9.17 -3.73 -43.88
C LYS A 164 -9.94 -3.73 -42.55
N LEU A 165 -9.59 -2.84 -41.62
CA LEU A 165 -10.28 -2.72 -40.36
C LEU A 165 -11.57 -1.91 -40.51
N THR A 166 -12.65 -2.41 -39.93
CA THR A 166 -13.88 -1.63 -39.81
C THR A 166 -13.72 -0.52 -38.77
N PRO A 167 -14.48 0.59 -38.85
CA PRO A 167 -14.41 1.65 -37.83
C PRO A 167 -14.60 1.14 -36.39
N ASP A 168 -15.44 0.14 -36.20
CA ASP A 168 -15.68 -0.49 -34.90
C ASP A 168 -14.45 -1.29 -34.41
N GLN A 169 -13.77 -2.00 -35.31
CA GLN A 169 -12.52 -2.70 -34.99
C GLN A 169 -11.37 -1.73 -34.66
N ILE A 170 -11.29 -0.60 -35.38
CA ILE A 170 -10.30 0.45 -35.06
C ILE A 170 -10.54 1.01 -33.65
N ASN A 171 -11.80 1.27 -33.28
CA ASN A 171 -12.13 1.76 -31.96
C ASN A 171 -11.80 0.73 -30.86
N LYS A 172 -12.11 -0.56 -31.07
CA LYS A 172 -11.76 -1.64 -30.12
C LYS A 172 -10.25 -1.78 -29.96
N LEU A 173 -9.50 -1.74 -31.08
CA LEU A 173 -8.05 -1.80 -31.05
C LEU A 173 -7.46 -0.56 -30.36
N SER A 174 -7.98 0.64 -30.61
CA SER A 174 -7.54 1.86 -29.95
C SER A 174 -7.76 1.78 -28.44
N GLN A 175 -8.93 1.32 -28.00
CA GLN A 175 -9.22 1.13 -26.58
C GLN A 175 -8.27 0.11 -25.93
N ALA A 176 -8.02 -1.01 -26.61
CA ALA A 176 -7.14 -2.05 -26.12
C ALA A 176 -5.64 -1.66 -26.17
N ALA A 177 -5.27 -0.78 -27.10
CA ALA A 177 -3.91 -0.25 -27.23
C ALA A 177 -3.59 0.87 -26.21
N TYR A 178 -4.60 1.39 -25.51
CA TYR A 178 -4.39 2.42 -24.50
C TYR A 178 -3.63 1.88 -23.30
N THR A 179 -2.48 2.46 -23.01
CA THR A 179 -1.59 2.02 -21.92
C THR A 179 -1.82 2.75 -20.61
N GLY A 180 -2.66 3.78 -20.61
CA GLY A 180 -2.98 4.54 -19.42
C GLY A 180 -4.00 3.87 -18.51
N TRP A 181 -4.25 4.51 -17.39
CA TRP A 181 -5.26 4.04 -16.46
C TRP A 181 -6.68 4.37 -16.95
N VAL A 182 -7.63 3.53 -16.54
CA VAL A 182 -9.06 3.70 -16.80
C VAL A 182 -9.86 3.57 -15.50
N TRP A 183 -11.07 4.14 -15.51
CA TRP A 183 -12.02 3.96 -14.39
C TRP A 183 -12.52 2.52 -14.37
N THR A 184 -12.50 1.88 -13.21
CA THR A 184 -12.99 0.51 -13.03
C THR A 184 -13.44 0.27 -11.60
N THR A 185 -14.35 -0.68 -11.41
CA THR A 185 -14.74 -1.22 -10.10
C THR A 185 -14.12 -2.60 -9.83
N ASP A 186 -13.28 -3.10 -10.75
CA ASP A 186 -12.68 -4.44 -10.67
C ASP A 186 -11.85 -4.66 -9.42
N ASN A 187 -11.28 -3.61 -8.84
CA ASN A 187 -10.53 -3.68 -7.59
C ASN A 187 -11.39 -4.26 -6.46
N PHE A 188 -12.63 -3.79 -6.34
CA PHE A 188 -13.57 -4.27 -5.32
C PHE A 188 -14.07 -5.69 -5.63
N TYR A 189 -14.29 -6.00 -6.91
CA TYR A 189 -14.65 -7.35 -7.33
C TYR A 189 -13.53 -8.35 -7.02
N LYS A 190 -12.27 -8.02 -7.32
CA LYS A 190 -11.10 -8.83 -6.96
C LYS A 190 -11.04 -9.14 -5.47
N MET A 191 -11.31 -8.16 -4.61
CA MET A 191 -11.33 -8.37 -3.15
C MET A 191 -12.32 -9.45 -2.71
N THR A 192 -13.45 -9.60 -3.40
CA THR A 192 -14.47 -10.60 -3.04
C THR A 192 -14.13 -12.00 -3.50
N ILE A 193 -13.39 -12.13 -4.61
CA ILE A 193 -13.08 -13.42 -5.26
C ILE A 193 -11.78 -14.02 -4.73
N LEU A 194 -10.75 -13.19 -4.51
CA LEU A 194 -9.43 -13.68 -4.12
C LEU A 194 -9.47 -14.38 -2.76
N PRO A 195 -9.06 -15.66 -2.66
CA PRO A 195 -9.01 -16.39 -1.38
C PRO A 195 -8.09 -15.71 -0.36
N GLU A 196 -7.01 -15.09 -0.84
CA GLU A 196 -6.04 -14.34 -0.04
C GLU A 196 -6.68 -13.19 0.73
N THR A 197 -7.65 -12.49 0.14
CA THR A 197 -8.35 -11.39 0.82
C THR A 197 -9.12 -11.86 2.05
N LYS A 198 -9.73 -13.05 1.98
CA LYS A 198 -10.42 -13.66 3.13
C LYS A 198 -9.43 -14.03 4.25
N GLN A 199 -8.27 -14.56 3.88
CA GLN A 199 -7.21 -14.88 4.82
C GLN A 199 -6.69 -13.61 5.52
N ILE A 200 -6.42 -12.56 4.75
CA ILE A 200 -5.96 -11.26 5.26
C ILE A 200 -6.99 -10.63 6.21
N LEU A 201 -8.29 -10.72 5.87
CA LEU A 201 -9.36 -10.25 6.76
C LEU A 201 -9.37 -11.02 8.09
N PHE A 202 -9.28 -12.35 8.03
CA PHE A 202 -9.23 -13.20 9.21
C PHE A 202 -7.98 -12.92 10.06
N ASN A 203 -6.84 -12.79 9.43
CA ASN A 203 -5.58 -12.38 10.08
C ASN A 203 -5.73 -11.04 10.81
N THR A 204 -6.38 -10.06 10.17
CA THR A 204 -6.62 -8.74 10.79
C THR A 204 -7.50 -8.85 12.04
N ILE A 205 -8.56 -9.65 11.96
CA ILE A 205 -9.44 -9.90 13.12
C ILE A 205 -8.68 -10.57 14.27
N ILE A 206 -7.88 -11.59 13.98
CA ILE A 206 -7.04 -12.26 14.98
C ILE A 206 -6.07 -11.26 15.60
N TYR A 207 -5.32 -10.54 14.78
CA TYR A 207 -4.34 -9.56 15.21
C TYR A 207 -4.95 -8.52 16.15
N VAL A 208 -6.01 -7.86 15.69
CA VAL A 208 -6.70 -6.83 16.48
C VAL A 208 -7.26 -7.40 17.77
N THR A 209 -7.95 -8.55 17.71
CA THR A 209 -8.60 -9.14 18.87
C THR A 209 -7.59 -9.55 19.95
N PHE A 210 -6.58 -10.32 19.58
CA PHE A 210 -5.61 -10.82 20.57
C PHE A 210 -4.73 -9.71 21.12
N THR A 211 -4.24 -8.80 20.27
CA THR A 211 -3.41 -7.68 20.72
C THR A 211 -4.19 -6.74 21.63
N LEU A 212 -5.44 -6.43 21.25
CA LEU A 212 -6.31 -5.55 22.02
C LEU A 212 -6.66 -6.14 23.38
N LEU A 213 -7.23 -7.35 23.38
CA LEU A 213 -7.78 -7.93 24.61
C LEU A 213 -6.71 -8.37 25.60
N LEU A 214 -5.64 -9.04 25.10
CA LEU A 214 -4.59 -9.55 25.99
C LEU A 214 -3.67 -8.43 26.48
N PHE A 215 -3.24 -7.54 25.59
CA PHE A 215 -2.19 -6.56 25.94
C PHE A 215 -2.73 -5.15 26.14
N ASN A 216 -3.38 -4.57 25.15
CA ASN A 216 -3.71 -3.14 25.18
C ASN A 216 -4.75 -2.79 26.24
N VAL A 217 -5.62 -3.73 26.58
CA VAL A 217 -6.61 -3.60 27.66
C VAL A 217 -6.25 -4.47 28.86
N GLY A 218 -6.15 -5.79 28.68
CA GLY A 218 -5.99 -6.73 29.79
C GLY A 218 -4.69 -6.52 30.56
N PHE A 219 -3.56 -6.62 29.87
CA PHE A 219 -2.24 -6.46 30.51
C PHE A 219 -1.99 -5.02 30.98
N ALA A 220 -2.45 -4.03 30.20
CA ALA A 220 -2.37 -2.62 30.59
C ALA A 220 -3.14 -2.33 31.89
N LEU A 221 -4.33 -2.92 32.04
CA LEU A 221 -5.15 -2.81 33.24
C LEU A 221 -4.47 -3.50 34.44
N PHE A 222 -3.92 -4.69 34.20
CA PHE A 222 -3.13 -5.40 35.20
C PHE A 222 -1.96 -4.55 35.69
N LEU A 223 -1.16 -3.96 34.80
CA LEU A 223 -0.03 -3.10 35.14
C LEU A 223 -0.46 -1.85 35.89
N ALA A 224 -1.56 -1.22 35.50
CA ALA A 224 -2.10 -0.04 36.16
C ALA A 224 -2.51 -0.35 37.61
N ILE A 225 -3.23 -1.45 37.80
CA ILE A 225 -3.68 -1.91 39.14
C ILE A 225 -2.46 -2.33 39.98
N ALA A 226 -1.55 -3.13 39.43
CA ALA A 226 -0.36 -3.59 40.17
C ALA A 226 0.48 -2.39 40.65
N THR A 227 0.74 -1.41 39.77
CA THR A 227 1.50 -0.20 40.12
C THR A 227 0.76 0.73 41.09
N PHE A 228 -0.56 0.66 41.17
CA PHE A 228 -1.35 1.44 42.14
C PHE A 228 -1.06 1.02 43.59
N TYR A 229 -0.88 -0.26 43.84
CA TYR A 229 -0.59 -0.79 45.16
C TYR A 229 0.91 -0.77 45.56
N LEU A 230 1.81 -0.33 44.65
CA LEU A 230 3.22 -0.18 44.94
C LEU A 230 3.54 1.15 45.62
N PRO A 231 4.67 1.25 46.39
CA PRO A 231 5.17 2.52 46.84
C PRO A 231 5.43 3.50 45.68
N LYS A 232 5.12 4.78 45.89
CA LYS A 232 5.15 5.80 44.79
C LYS A 232 6.44 5.81 43.97
N GLY A 233 7.62 5.68 44.64
CA GLY A 233 8.90 5.66 43.94
C GLY A 233 9.06 4.45 43.04
N GLN A 234 8.76 3.25 43.52
CA GLN A 234 8.82 2.02 42.74
C GLN A 234 7.81 2.01 41.59
N ALA A 235 6.59 2.45 41.86
CA ALA A 235 5.54 2.58 40.83
C ALA A 235 5.98 3.54 39.70
N GLY A 236 6.64 4.65 40.06
CA GLY A 236 7.17 5.62 39.07
C GLY A 236 8.24 5.01 38.17
N ILE A 237 9.23 4.32 38.76
CA ILE A 237 10.29 3.64 37.99
C ILE A 237 9.71 2.58 37.07
N PHE A 238 8.82 1.75 37.60
CA PHE A 238 8.18 0.67 36.82
C PHE A 238 7.40 1.22 35.62
N ARG A 239 6.60 2.27 35.82
CA ARG A 239 5.87 2.94 34.74
C ARG A 239 6.83 3.57 33.71
N ALA A 240 7.92 4.19 34.15
CA ALA A 240 8.91 4.77 33.27
C ALA A 240 9.60 3.70 32.40
N LEU A 241 10.00 2.57 32.98
CA LEU A 241 10.59 1.45 32.24
C LEU A 241 9.61 0.87 31.23
N TRP A 242 8.33 0.76 31.58
CA TRP A 242 7.30 0.22 30.68
C TRP A 242 6.95 1.15 29.51
N LEU A 243 7.37 2.41 29.55
CA LEU A 243 7.22 3.34 28.44
C LEU A 243 8.32 3.18 27.37
N LEU A 244 9.45 2.56 27.69
CA LEU A 244 10.58 2.44 26.76
C LEU A 244 10.22 1.85 25.40
N PRO A 245 9.41 0.76 25.27
CA PRO A 245 8.99 0.25 23.97
C PRO A 245 8.28 1.28 23.11
N ARG A 246 7.47 2.15 23.71
CA ARG A 246 6.68 3.15 23.02
C ARG A 246 7.49 4.37 22.56
N ILE A 247 8.49 4.78 23.34
CA ILE A 247 9.32 5.95 22.99
C ILE A 247 10.52 5.57 22.13
N SER A 248 10.83 4.26 22.02
CA SER A 248 11.88 3.77 21.13
C SER A 248 11.44 3.86 19.67
N PRO A 249 12.35 4.18 18.72
CA PRO A 249 12.05 4.07 17.29
C PRO A 249 11.59 2.66 16.94
N SER A 250 10.53 2.53 16.15
CA SER A 250 9.92 1.24 15.79
C SER A 250 10.93 0.26 15.20
N VAL A 251 11.80 0.76 14.31
CA VAL A 251 12.85 -0.08 13.69
C VAL A 251 13.79 -0.66 14.72
N LEU A 252 14.31 0.18 15.63
CA LEU A 252 15.23 -0.27 16.67
C LEU A 252 14.58 -1.31 17.59
N TYR A 253 13.34 -1.05 18.01
CA TYR A 253 12.59 -1.94 18.87
C TYR A 253 12.36 -3.31 18.22
N VAL A 254 11.97 -3.34 16.95
CA VAL A 254 11.75 -4.61 16.23
C VAL A 254 13.06 -5.34 15.94
N VAL A 255 14.14 -4.62 15.63
CA VAL A 255 15.47 -5.23 15.45
C VAL A 255 15.95 -5.92 16.73
N LEU A 256 15.69 -5.36 17.92
CA LEU A 256 16.01 -6.03 19.18
C LEU A 256 15.26 -7.37 19.34
N TRP A 257 13.98 -7.42 18.94
CA TRP A 257 13.22 -8.67 18.92
C TRP A 257 13.79 -9.68 17.91
N LYS A 258 14.20 -9.22 16.71
CA LYS A 258 14.87 -10.06 15.72
C LYS A 258 16.18 -10.64 16.25
N TRP A 259 17.05 -9.84 16.85
CA TRP A 259 18.29 -10.31 17.46
C TRP A 259 18.06 -11.28 18.61
N LEU A 260 16.97 -11.12 19.34
CA LEU A 260 16.59 -12.07 20.38
C LEU A 260 16.23 -13.43 19.78
N THR A 261 15.53 -13.48 18.65
CA THR A 261 14.81 -14.65 18.14
C THR A 261 15.48 -15.36 16.95
N TRP A 262 16.48 -14.74 16.30
CA TRP A 262 17.17 -15.31 15.14
C TRP A 262 17.93 -16.60 15.47
N ASP A 263 18.31 -17.35 14.41
CA ASP A 263 19.08 -18.59 14.52
C ASP A 263 20.35 -18.45 15.33
N THR A 264 21.06 -17.34 15.17
CA THR A 264 22.25 -16.97 15.95
C THR A 264 21.94 -16.01 17.09
N GLY A 265 20.65 -15.88 17.44
CA GLY A 265 20.18 -14.90 18.41
C GLY A 265 20.36 -15.32 19.87
N PHE A 266 20.04 -14.37 20.76
CA PHE A 266 20.28 -14.53 22.19
C PHE A 266 19.48 -15.67 22.82
N LEU A 267 18.26 -15.96 22.37
CA LEU A 267 17.47 -17.10 22.84
C LEU A 267 18.17 -18.42 22.54
N ASN A 268 18.73 -18.60 21.34
CA ASN A 268 19.47 -19.79 21.00
C ASN A 268 20.78 -19.91 21.80
N ALA A 269 21.47 -18.82 22.07
CA ALA A 269 22.67 -18.82 22.91
C ALA A 269 22.41 -19.35 24.34
N ILE A 270 21.21 -19.08 24.88
CA ILE A 270 20.81 -19.57 26.22
C ILE A 270 20.25 -21.00 26.13
N LEU A 271 19.47 -21.32 25.12
CA LEU A 271 18.72 -22.59 25.04
C LEU A 271 19.53 -23.74 24.45
N ASN A 272 20.49 -23.48 23.56
CA ASN A 272 21.37 -24.52 23.00
C ASN A 272 22.13 -25.34 24.06
N PRO A 273 22.75 -24.74 25.10
CA PRO A 273 23.39 -25.50 26.17
C PRO A 273 22.40 -26.39 26.94
N LEU A 274 21.10 -26.07 26.91
CA LEU A 274 20.03 -26.85 27.54
C LEU A 274 19.46 -27.96 26.62
N GLY A 275 20.09 -28.19 25.44
CA GLY A 275 19.72 -29.23 24.51
C GLY A 275 18.57 -28.88 23.55
N VAL A 276 18.17 -27.59 23.49
CA VAL A 276 17.15 -27.12 22.52
C VAL A 276 17.81 -26.84 21.18
N ALA A 277 17.25 -27.40 20.11
CA ALA A 277 17.76 -27.20 18.75
C ALA A 277 17.67 -25.72 18.33
N GLN A 278 18.72 -25.25 17.65
CA GLN A 278 18.81 -23.90 17.10
C GLN A 278 17.75 -23.68 16.03
N ARG A 279 17.02 -22.56 16.10
CA ARG A 279 15.99 -22.20 15.15
C ARG A 279 15.67 -20.70 15.19
N ASN A 280 15.02 -20.21 14.13
CA ASN A 280 14.42 -18.87 14.12
C ASN A 280 13.09 -18.89 14.88
N TRP A 281 13.10 -18.49 16.13
CA TRP A 281 11.93 -18.54 17.02
C TRP A 281 10.75 -17.69 16.53
N MET A 282 11.00 -16.65 15.74
CA MET A 282 9.95 -15.78 15.22
C MET A 282 9.29 -16.36 13.96
N LEU A 283 10.06 -16.95 13.04
CA LEU A 283 9.59 -17.33 11.70
C LEU A 283 9.52 -18.83 11.46
N ASP A 284 9.87 -19.64 12.45
CA ASP A 284 9.91 -21.11 12.33
C ASP A 284 8.53 -21.71 12.05
N THR A 285 7.50 -21.20 12.73
CA THR A 285 6.13 -21.66 12.57
C THR A 285 5.14 -20.50 12.52
N THR A 286 4.00 -20.71 11.89
CA THR A 286 2.89 -19.76 11.87
C THR A 286 2.47 -19.33 13.26
N LEU A 287 2.40 -20.26 14.22
CA LEU A 287 2.02 -19.96 15.60
C LEU A 287 3.05 -19.02 16.26
N ASN A 288 4.33 -19.33 16.10
CA ASN A 288 5.41 -18.50 16.65
C ASN A 288 5.36 -17.08 16.06
N ALA A 289 5.18 -16.97 14.74
CA ALA A 289 5.06 -15.66 14.08
C ALA A 289 3.91 -14.84 14.68
N TRP A 290 2.75 -15.45 14.88
CA TRP A 290 1.60 -14.78 15.54
C TRP A 290 1.89 -14.38 16.98
N VAL A 291 2.52 -15.25 17.76
CA VAL A 291 2.88 -14.95 19.14
C VAL A 291 3.80 -13.74 19.18
N PHE A 292 4.84 -13.69 18.35
CA PHE A 292 5.77 -12.57 18.33
C PHE A 292 5.15 -11.27 17.78
N VAL A 293 4.32 -11.34 16.76
CA VAL A 293 3.57 -10.19 16.24
C VAL A 293 2.68 -9.58 17.32
N VAL A 294 1.94 -10.42 18.06
CA VAL A 294 1.07 -9.96 19.16
C VAL A 294 1.90 -9.41 20.33
N LEU A 295 3.02 -10.04 20.68
CA LEU A 295 3.92 -9.55 21.74
C LEU A 295 4.52 -8.19 21.39
N ILE A 296 5.12 -8.05 20.21
CA ILE A 296 5.78 -6.82 19.75
C ILE A 296 4.80 -5.65 19.80
N ASN A 297 3.63 -5.81 19.20
CA ASN A 297 2.61 -4.77 19.18
C ASN A 297 1.94 -4.56 20.54
N GLY A 298 1.72 -5.65 21.26
CA GLY A 298 1.07 -5.64 22.56
C GLY A 298 1.85 -4.88 23.63
N PHE A 299 3.16 -5.06 23.71
CA PHE A 299 3.98 -4.30 24.65
C PHE A 299 3.95 -2.80 24.40
N ILE A 300 3.96 -2.38 23.13
CA ILE A 300 3.82 -0.96 22.77
C ILE A 300 2.42 -0.45 23.15
N GLY A 301 1.37 -1.20 22.82
CA GLY A 301 -0.01 -0.81 23.09
C GLY A 301 -0.36 -0.77 24.57
N ALA A 302 0.13 -1.75 25.35
CA ALA A 302 -0.10 -1.83 26.80
C ALA A 302 0.42 -0.61 27.55
N SER A 303 1.51 0.02 27.08
CA SER A 303 2.08 1.21 27.72
C SER A 303 1.11 2.39 27.77
N MET A 304 0.35 2.61 26.68
CA MET A 304 -0.65 3.68 26.62
C MET A 304 -1.84 3.38 27.54
N GLY A 305 -2.36 2.15 27.45
CA GLY A 305 -3.45 1.71 28.33
C GLY A 305 -3.08 1.85 29.80
N MET A 306 -1.87 1.43 30.18
CA MET A 306 -1.35 1.55 31.55
C MET A 306 -1.37 3.01 32.06
N ILE A 307 -0.92 3.98 31.24
CA ILE A 307 -0.93 5.40 31.64
C ILE A 307 -2.36 5.89 31.88
N LEU A 308 -3.26 5.62 30.94
CA LEU A 308 -4.64 6.09 31.03
C LEU A 308 -5.38 5.46 32.19
N PHE A 309 -5.24 4.14 32.41
CA PHE A 309 -5.85 3.45 33.54
C PHE A 309 -5.24 3.89 34.87
N SER A 310 -3.90 4.08 34.94
CA SER A 310 -3.25 4.59 36.15
C SER A 310 -3.74 6.00 36.53
N SER A 311 -3.93 6.88 35.55
CA SER A 311 -4.48 8.21 35.77
C SER A 311 -5.93 8.13 36.29
N ALA A 312 -6.74 7.27 35.68
CA ALA A 312 -8.12 7.07 36.10
C ALA A 312 -8.24 6.45 37.50
N ILE A 313 -7.40 5.48 37.86
CA ILE A 313 -7.35 4.88 39.19
C ILE A 313 -6.97 5.93 40.24
N THR A 314 -5.98 6.78 39.96
CA THR A 314 -5.55 7.84 40.89
C THR A 314 -6.60 8.94 41.09
N ALA A 315 -7.52 9.11 40.14
CA ALA A 315 -8.66 10.04 40.25
C ALA A 315 -9.78 9.52 41.15
N ILE A 316 -9.81 8.23 41.54
CA ILE A 316 -10.80 7.68 42.49
C ILE A 316 -10.62 8.34 43.83
N PRO A 317 -11.72 8.87 44.45
CA PRO A 317 -11.65 9.50 45.77
C PRO A 317 -11.11 8.53 46.84
N LYS A 318 -10.01 8.90 47.49
CA LYS A 318 -9.42 8.08 48.56
C LYS A 318 -10.37 7.69 49.70
N PRO A 319 -11.29 8.58 50.16
CA PRO A 319 -12.27 8.19 51.17
C PRO A 319 -13.08 6.95 50.83
N LEU A 320 -13.35 6.71 49.53
CA LEU A 320 -14.08 5.51 49.09
C LEU A 320 -13.27 4.23 49.34
N LEU A 321 -11.95 4.30 49.11
CA LEU A 321 -11.04 3.17 49.36
C LEU A 321 -10.85 2.93 50.86
N TYR A 322 -10.69 3.99 51.66
CA TYR A 322 -10.56 3.89 53.11
C TYR A 322 -11.81 3.35 53.77
N ALA A 323 -13.00 3.79 53.33
CA ALA A 323 -14.26 3.24 53.82
C ALA A 323 -14.36 1.73 53.59
N SER A 324 -13.96 1.27 52.40
CA SER A 324 -13.96 -0.16 52.10
C SER A 324 -12.97 -0.98 52.94
N GLU A 325 -11.84 -0.38 53.35
CA GLU A 325 -10.90 -1.01 54.27
C GLU A 325 -11.50 -1.14 55.67
N VAL A 326 -12.23 -0.14 56.15
CA VAL A 326 -12.96 -0.19 57.43
C VAL A 326 -14.03 -1.25 57.39
N ASP A 327 -14.73 -1.43 56.24
CA ASP A 327 -15.72 -2.48 56.03
C ASP A 327 -15.09 -3.87 55.84
N GLY A 328 -13.76 -4.01 55.97
CA GLY A 328 -13.02 -5.27 55.89
C GLY A 328 -12.81 -5.80 54.47
N ALA A 329 -12.99 -4.98 53.45
CA ALA A 329 -12.74 -5.39 52.06
C ALA A 329 -11.26 -5.65 51.80
N ASN A 330 -10.93 -6.82 51.29
CA ASN A 330 -9.61 -7.12 50.80
C ASN A 330 -9.29 -6.44 49.45
N ARG A 331 -8.02 -6.43 49.01
CA ARG A 331 -7.59 -5.79 47.76
C ARG A 331 -8.36 -6.28 46.54
N TRP A 332 -8.66 -7.58 46.45
CA TRP A 332 -9.42 -8.15 45.33
C TRP A 332 -10.87 -7.63 45.30
N GLN A 333 -11.50 -7.47 46.49
CA GLN A 333 -12.82 -6.88 46.61
C GLN A 333 -12.80 -5.39 46.21
N GLN A 334 -11.79 -4.63 46.65
CA GLN A 334 -11.58 -3.24 46.21
C GLN A 334 -11.46 -3.16 44.70
N ILE A 335 -10.64 -4.02 44.07
CA ILE A 335 -10.47 -4.04 42.62
C ILE A 335 -11.79 -4.33 41.91
N ARG A 336 -12.49 -5.38 42.33
CA ARG A 336 -13.71 -5.86 41.67
C ARG A 336 -14.90 -4.92 41.83
N PHE A 337 -15.10 -4.38 43.02
CA PHE A 337 -16.34 -3.65 43.38
C PHE A 337 -16.16 -2.13 43.36
N ILE A 338 -14.92 -1.59 43.42
CA ILE A 338 -14.68 -0.16 43.43
C ILE A 338 -13.90 0.27 42.20
N ILE A 339 -12.71 -0.30 41.97
CA ILE A 339 -11.81 0.16 40.94
C ILE A 339 -12.36 -0.15 39.54
N LEU A 340 -12.67 -1.42 39.24
CA LEU A 340 -13.15 -1.83 37.91
C LEU A 340 -14.46 -1.14 37.49
N PRO A 341 -15.48 -0.96 38.32
CA PRO A 341 -16.68 -0.21 37.94
C PRO A 341 -16.39 1.26 37.61
N GLN A 342 -15.45 1.90 38.31
CA GLN A 342 -15.05 3.28 38.05
C GLN A 342 -14.23 3.41 36.74
N LEU A 343 -13.56 2.34 36.35
CA LEU A 343 -12.74 2.32 35.10
C LEU A 343 -13.57 1.99 33.87
N LYS A 344 -14.87 1.78 33.95
CA LYS A 344 -15.70 1.41 32.79
C LYS A 344 -15.50 2.32 31.61
N TRP A 345 -15.53 3.64 31.80
CA TRP A 345 -15.31 4.62 30.73
C TRP A 345 -13.87 4.66 30.19
N PRO A 346 -12.83 4.72 31.02
CA PRO A 346 -11.44 4.60 30.56
C PRO A 346 -11.19 3.31 29.76
N ILE A 347 -11.71 2.17 30.21
CA ILE A 347 -11.57 0.89 29.51
C ILE A 347 -12.20 0.98 28.12
N LEU A 348 -13.42 1.50 28.04
CA LEU A 348 -14.12 1.67 26.78
C LEU A 348 -13.36 2.61 25.83
N PHE A 349 -12.86 3.74 26.34
CA PHE A 349 -12.09 4.70 25.54
C PHE A 349 -10.81 4.05 24.98
N VAL A 350 -10.03 3.36 25.84
CA VAL A 350 -8.81 2.67 25.41
C VAL A 350 -9.12 1.59 24.38
N THR A 351 -10.18 0.81 24.61
CA THR A 351 -10.62 -0.26 23.68
C THR A 351 -10.90 0.30 22.30
N VAL A 352 -11.68 1.39 22.21
CA VAL A 352 -12.04 2.02 20.94
C VAL A 352 -10.81 2.60 20.24
N TYR A 353 -10.06 3.42 20.96
CA TYR A 353 -8.90 4.09 20.40
C TYR A 353 -7.85 3.08 19.89
N GLN A 354 -7.55 2.08 20.69
CA GLN A 354 -6.57 1.04 20.34
C GLN A 354 -7.08 0.11 19.23
N CYS A 355 -8.36 -0.18 19.17
CA CYS A 355 -8.95 -0.97 18.09
C CYS A 355 -8.78 -0.25 16.75
N LEU A 356 -9.12 1.03 16.66
CA LEU A 356 -8.92 1.84 15.45
C LEU A 356 -7.44 1.97 15.07
N SER A 357 -6.58 2.15 16.07
CA SER A 357 -5.13 2.21 15.86
C SER A 357 -4.57 0.90 15.31
N LEU A 358 -4.98 -0.25 15.84
CA LEU A 358 -4.53 -1.58 15.40
C LEU A 358 -5.02 -1.92 13.99
N LEU A 359 -6.23 -1.50 13.61
CA LEU A 359 -6.75 -1.72 12.26
C LEU A 359 -5.87 -1.10 11.16
N THR A 360 -5.21 0.01 11.47
CA THR A 360 -4.34 0.73 10.52
C THR A 360 -2.85 0.46 10.76
N SER A 361 -2.50 -0.27 11.83
CA SER A 361 -1.13 -0.57 12.19
C SER A 361 -0.57 -1.74 11.38
N PHE A 362 0.54 -1.53 10.69
CA PHE A 362 1.25 -2.57 9.94
C PHE A 362 2.78 -2.49 10.08
N GLU A 363 3.31 -1.35 10.51
CA GLU A 363 4.75 -1.07 10.54
C GLU A 363 5.55 -2.14 11.32
N GLN A 364 5.08 -2.53 12.50
CA GLN A 364 5.75 -3.53 13.31
C GLN A 364 5.69 -4.92 12.69
N ILE A 365 4.60 -5.24 11.98
CA ILE A 365 4.45 -6.52 11.27
C ILE A 365 5.37 -6.53 10.04
N LEU A 366 5.38 -5.46 9.25
CA LEU A 366 6.30 -5.26 8.12
C LEU A 366 7.76 -5.45 8.56
N LEU A 367 8.17 -4.76 9.62
CA LEU A 367 9.55 -4.81 10.12
C LEU A 367 9.92 -6.16 10.76
N SER A 368 8.97 -6.88 11.35
CA SER A 368 9.24 -8.16 12.06
C SER A 368 9.14 -9.36 11.12
N THR A 369 7.97 -9.67 10.64
CA THR A 369 7.64 -10.86 9.86
C THR A 369 7.42 -10.60 8.39
N ASP A 370 7.19 -9.35 7.99
CA ASP A 370 6.83 -8.97 6.63
C ASP A 370 5.61 -9.77 6.09
N GLY A 371 4.65 -10.03 6.95
CA GLY A 371 3.49 -10.87 6.64
C GLY A 371 3.76 -12.37 6.70
N GLY A 372 5.04 -12.81 6.89
CA GLY A 372 5.46 -14.21 6.83
C GLY A 372 5.24 -15.03 8.11
N PRO A 373 5.53 -16.34 8.05
CA PRO A 373 5.99 -17.10 6.88
C PRO A 373 4.89 -17.22 5.79
N GLY A 374 5.27 -17.08 4.53
CA GLY A 374 4.30 -16.93 3.43
C GLY A 374 3.47 -15.64 3.59
N SER A 375 2.14 -15.75 3.71
CA SER A 375 1.21 -14.64 4.00
C SER A 375 0.43 -14.83 5.30
N THR A 376 0.95 -15.65 6.21
CA THR A 376 0.19 -16.11 7.39
C THR A 376 -0.02 -15.04 8.44
N THR A 377 0.84 -14.02 8.50
CA THR A 377 0.69 -12.86 9.40
C THR A 377 0.38 -11.57 8.64
N GLU A 378 0.08 -11.66 7.36
CA GLU A 378 -0.31 -10.51 6.56
C GLU A 378 -1.69 -9.99 7.00
N VAL A 379 -1.74 -8.73 7.39
CA VAL A 379 -2.96 -8.02 7.79
C VAL A 379 -3.40 -7.06 6.70
N TRP A 380 -4.64 -6.59 6.75
CA TRP A 380 -5.24 -5.75 5.72
C TRP A 380 -4.44 -4.48 5.40
N ALA A 381 -3.99 -3.78 6.43
CA ALA A 381 -3.18 -2.57 6.25
C ALA A 381 -1.82 -2.86 5.59
N LEU A 382 -1.18 -4.00 5.92
CA LEU A 382 0.06 -4.45 5.29
C LEU A 382 -0.17 -4.84 3.83
N ALA A 383 -1.25 -5.55 3.53
CA ALA A 383 -1.60 -5.91 2.16
C ALA A 383 -1.87 -4.67 1.28
N ALA A 384 -2.51 -3.62 1.83
CA ALA A 384 -2.67 -2.35 1.13
C ALA A 384 -1.30 -1.72 0.81
N TYR A 385 -0.36 -1.75 1.75
CA TYR A 385 1.01 -1.26 1.57
C TYR A 385 1.77 -2.07 0.51
N HIS A 386 1.80 -3.40 0.60
CA HIS A 386 2.49 -4.27 -0.36
C HIS A 386 1.96 -4.08 -1.79
N ASN A 387 0.65 -3.95 -1.97
CA ASN A 387 0.09 -3.75 -3.31
C ASN A 387 0.37 -2.36 -3.87
N ALA A 388 0.37 -1.32 -3.04
CA ALA A 388 0.50 0.05 -3.50
C ALA A 388 1.96 0.54 -3.60
N LEU A 389 2.84 0.14 -2.66
CA LEU A 389 4.12 0.79 -2.44
C LEU A 389 5.33 -0.14 -2.43
N ASP A 390 5.14 -1.42 -2.10
CA ASP A 390 6.26 -2.35 -1.91
C ASP A 390 5.91 -3.75 -2.42
N ASN A 391 6.13 -3.98 -3.71
CA ASN A 391 5.94 -5.28 -4.32
C ASN A 391 7.27 -5.81 -4.85
N TYR A 392 7.72 -6.97 -4.34
CA TYR A 392 8.94 -7.66 -4.78
C TYR A 392 9.02 -7.89 -6.29
N TRP A 393 7.89 -7.99 -6.98
CA TRP A 393 7.81 -8.22 -8.42
C TRP A 393 7.82 -6.92 -9.24
N GLY A 394 7.94 -5.76 -8.61
CA GLY A 394 8.00 -4.45 -9.28
C GLY A 394 6.70 -3.98 -9.94
N ASN A 395 5.61 -4.73 -9.82
CA ASN A 395 4.31 -4.38 -10.38
C ASN A 395 3.40 -3.82 -9.29
N LEU A 396 3.59 -2.56 -8.93
CA LEU A 396 2.77 -1.87 -7.95
C LEU A 396 1.36 -1.62 -8.51
N GLN A 397 0.34 -2.01 -7.76
CA GLN A 397 -1.07 -1.84 -8.11
C GLN A 397 -1.69 -0.71 -7.25
N TYR A 398 -1.43 0.53 -7.63
CA TYR A 398 -1.88 1.71 -6.88
C TYR A 398 -3.39 1.74 -6.66
N GLY A 399 -4.17 1.43 -7.71
CA GLY A 399 -5.64 1.38 -7.64
C GLY A 399 -6.15 0.32 -6.67
N TYR A 400 -5.56 -0.89 -6.70
CA TYR A 400 -5.97 -1.98 -5.82
C TYR A 400 -5.56 -1.74 -4.36
N GLY A 401 -4.32 -1.27 -4.14
CA GLY A 401 -3.87 -0.89 -2.79
C GLY A 401 -4.69 0.27 -2.21
N ALA A 402 -5.06 1.26 -3.04
CA ALA A 402 -5.95 2.34 -2.65
C ALA A 402 -7.37 1.83 -2.30
N ALA A 403 -7.88 0.84 -3.03
CA ALA A 403 -9.17 0.24 -2.73
C ALA A 403 -9.15 -0.53 -1.39
N LEU A 404 -8.07 -1.27 -1.09
CA LEU A 404 -7.86 -1.89 0.22
C LEU A 404 -7.82 -0.84 1.34
N ALA A 405 -7.10 0.26 1.15
CA ALA A 405 -7.03 1.35 2.12
C ALA A 405 -8.39 2.04 2.31
N LEU A 406 -9.16 2.27 1.24
CA LEU A 406 -10.50 2.85 1.32
C LEU A 406 -11.46 2.00 2.16
N VAL A 407 -11.39 0.67 2.03
CA VAL A 407 -12.20 -0.25 2.86
C VAL A 407 -11.88 -0.08 4.35
N LEU A 408 -10.60 0.07 4.72
CA LEU A 408 -10.22 0.35 6.11
C LEU A 408 -10.77 1.70 6.61
N VAL A 409 -10.73 2.74 5.77
CA VAL A 409 -11.31 4.05 6.11
C VAL A 409 -12.81 3.91 6.37
N VAL A 410 -13.53 3.21 5.49
CA VAL A 410 -14.97 2.99 5.65
C VAL A 410 -15.28 2.21 6.93
N ILE A 411 -14.54 1.11 7.19
CA ILE A 411 -14.68 0.33 8.43
C ILE A 411 -14.39 1.21 9.65
N GLY A 412 -13.32 1.99 9.63
CA GLY A 412 -12.95 2.91 10.71
C GLY A 412 -14.03 3.96 11.00
N VAL A 413 -14.61 4.54 9.95
CA VAL A 413 -15.71 5.50 10.07
C VAL A 413 -16.96 4.84 10.66
N ILE A 414 -17.36 3.67 10.16
CA ILE A 414 -18.52 2.91 10.68
C ILE A 414 -18.30 2.56 12.15
N MET A 415 -17.13 2.02 12.49
CA MET A 415 -16.80 1.71 13.88
C MET A 415 -16.84 2.96 14.77
N SER A 416 -16.29 4.08 14.31
CA SER A 416 -16.33 5.34 15.04
C SER A 416 -17.77 5.79 15.33
N PHE A 417 -18.66 5.70 14.34
CA PHE A 417 -20.09 6.01 14.55
C PHE A 417 -20.77 5.06 15.53
N ILE A 418 -20.49 3.75 15.42
CA ILE A 418 -21.01 2.74 16.36
C ILE A 418 -20.54 3.08 17.77
N PHE A 419 -19.28 3.38 17.96
CA PHE A 419 -18.72 3.73 19.25
C PHE A 419 -19.31 5.03 19.83
N LEU A 420 -19.40 6.10 19.04
CA LEU A 420 -20.03 7.35 19.46
C LEU A 420 -21.49 7.14 19.91
N ARG A 421 -22.22 6.28 19.20
CA ARG A 421 -23.59 5.93 19.52
C ARG A 421 -23.71 5.10 20.81
N PHE A 422 -22.84 4.09 20.96
CA PHE A 422 -22.84 3.17 22.10
C PHE A 422 -22.45 3.87 23.42
N PHE A 423 -21.49 4.81 23.33
CA PHE A 423 -20.93 5.49 24.51
C PHE A 423 -21.71 6.71 24.94
N ARG A 424 -22.88 7.02 24.32
CA ARG A 424 -23.64 8.22 24.64
C ARG A 424 -22.77 9.44 24.91
N PHE A 425 -21.85 9.73 23.94
CA PHE A 425 -20.86 10.79 24.06
C PHE A 425 -21.46 12.14 24.45
N GLN A 426 -22.75 12.35 24.15
CA GLN A 426 -23.51 13.54 24.55
C GLN A 426 -23.65 13.69 26.07
N GLU A 427 -23.59 12.58 26.83
CA GLU A 427 -23.67 12.64 28.31
C GLU A 427 -22.32 13.05 28.92
N LEU A 428 -21.19 12.74 28.24
CA LEU A 428 -19.85 13.14 28.65
C LEU A 428 -19.56 14.65 28.42
N VAL A 429 -20.21 15.25 27.41
CA VAL A 429 -20.03 16.67 27.05
C VAL A 429 -21.09 17.55 27.71
N ARG A 430 -22.13 16.99 28.38
CA ARG A 430 -23.07 17.78 29.13
C ARG A 430 -22.35 18.49 30.27
N GLN A 431 -22.52 19.82 30.31
CA GLN A 431 -22.13 20.59 31.48
C GLN A 431 -22.76 20.00 32.74
N PRO A 432 -21.99 19.88 33.83
CA PRO A 432 -22.59 19.45 35.08
C PRO A 432 -23.75 20.39 35.42
N ARG A 433 -24.96 19.84 35.59
CA ARG A 433 -26.08 20.60 36.14
C ARG A 433 -25.67 20.97 37.57
N ILE A 434 -25.22 22.21 37.72
CA ILE A 434 -25.14 22.80 39.07
C ILE A 434 -26.59 23.03 39.45
N GLU A 435 -27.12 22.13 40.29
CA GLU A 435 -28.39 22.40 41.00
C GLU A 435 -28.13 23.64 41.87
N GLN A 436 -28.73 24.76 41.48
CA GLN A 436 -28.83 25.95 42.31
C GLN A 436 -29.88 25.74 43.41
#